data_8e50e9124b0ea85566184d3cd915d45c
#
_entry.id   8e50e9124b0ea85566184d3cd915d45c
#
_cell.length_a   1.000
_cell.length_b   1.000
_cell.length_c   1.000
_cell.angle_alpha   90.00
_cell.angle_beta   90.00
_cell.angle_gamma   90.00
#
_symmetry.space_group_name_H-M   'P 1'
#
loop_
_entity.id
_entity.type
_entity.pdbx_description
1 polymer ?
#
loop_
_entity_poly.entity_id
_entity_poly.type
_entity_poly.pdbx_seq_one_letter_code
_entity_poly.pdbx_strand_id
1 'polypeptide(L)'
;GKTNCFLIPVINELLREKEKGQLNDGVRAIFIYPMNALANDQIKGLREILMAYPDIRFGVYNGGTENREMDAIKLYEAMYANEKYPELRKRLPNEEVSRERMKERPPHILFTNYAMLEHMLFRPGDDSIFSNSNFKFVVLDEAHVYAGATGIETAFLMGRLKGRITGEKKSQFIL
;
A
#
# COMPACT_ATOMS: atom_id res chain seq x y z
N GLY A 1 7.53 -3.16 15.39
CA GLY A 1 6.28 -2.57 15.82
C GLY A 1 5.08 -3.39 15.39
N LYS A 2 3.87 -2.94 15.72
CA LYS A 2 2.60 -3.61 15.42
C LYS A 2 2.41 -3.89 13.92
N THR A 3 2.84 -2.99 13.06
CA THR A 3 2.74 -3.12 11.60
C THR A 3 3.40 -4.41 11.08
N ASN A 4 4.51 -4.83 11.68
CA ASN A 4 5.21 -6.06 11.28
C ASN A 4 4.36 -7.31 11.57
N CYS A 5 3.52 -7.28 12.60
CA CYS A 5 2.64 -8.41 12.93
C CYS A 5 1.60 -8.67 11.82
N PHE A 6 1.20 -7.63 11.09
CA PHE A 6 0.25 -7.75 9.98
C PHE A 6 0.96 -7.96 8.64
N LEU A 7 2.16 -7.40 8.48
CA LEU A 7 2.93 -7.51 7.24
C LEU A 7 3.42 -8.94 7.00
N ILE A 8 3.87 -9.65 8.04
CA ILE A 8 4.37 -11.03 7.92
C ILE A 8 3.32 -12.01 7.36
N PRO A 9 2.08 -12.08 7.89
CA PRO A 9 1.03 -12.92 7.30
C PRO A 9 0.72 -12.57 5.85
N VAL A 10 0.72 -11.29 5.49
CA VAL A 10 0.52 -10.83 4.11
C VAL A 10 1.64 -11.33 3.20
N ILE A 11 2.89 -11.14 3.60
CA ILE A 11 4.06 -11.63 2.83
C ILE A 11 3.97 -13.15 2.65
N ASN A 12 3.66 -13.91 3.71
CA ASN A 12 3.53 -15.36 3.63
C ASN A 12 2.45 -15.80 2.62
N GLU A 13 1.31 -15.10 2.60
CA GLU A 13 0.25 -15.43 1.62
C GLU A 13 0.69 -15.11 0.19
N LEU A 14 1.39 -13.98 -0.03
CA LEU A 14 1.92 -13.62 -1.34
C LEU A 14 2.98 -14.59 -1.83
N LEU A 15 3.84 -15.10 -0.93
CA LEU A 15 4.81 -16.14 -1.27
C LEU A 15 4.12 -17.46 -1.66
N ARG A 16 3.03 -17.83 -0.99
CA ARG A 16 2.22 -19.00 -1.39
C ARG A 16 1.55 -18.81 -2.75
N GLU A 17 1.07 -17.59 -3.07
CA GLU A 17 0.57 -17.29 -4.42
C GLU A 17 1.68 -17.42 -5.47
N LYS A 18 2.89 -16.93 -5.16
CA LYS A 18 4.05 -17.06 -6.04
C LYS A 18 4.40 -18.53 -6.31
N GLU A 19 4.49 -19.35 -5.26
CA GLU A 19 4.76 -20.81 -5.38
C GLU A 19 3.75 -21.52 -6.27
N LYS A 20 2.49 -21.07 -6.26
CA LYS A 20 1.40 -21.60 -7.10
C LYS A 20 1.36 -20.99 -8.51
N GLY A 21 2.26 -20.05 -8.83
CA GLY A 21 2.22 -19.30 -10.09
C GLY A 21 1.03 -18.37 -10.24
N GLN A 22 0.43 -17.94 -9.13
CA GLN A 22 -0.80 -17.12 -9.09
C GLN A 22 -0.55 -15.66 -8.71
N LEU A 23 0.70 -15.27 -8.44
CA LEU A 23 1.05 -13.91 -8.07
C LEU A 23 1.09 -13.00 -9.31
N ASN A 24 -0.08 -12.60 -9.77
CA ASN A 24 -0.27 -11.66 -10.87
C ASN A 24 -0.26 -10.22 -10.35
N ASP A 25 -0.19 -9.24 -11.27
CA ASP A 25 -0.35 -7.83 -10.94
C ASP A 25 -1.70 -7.56 -10.25
N GLY A 26 -1.73 -6.54 -9.41
CA GLY A 26 -2.92 -6.14 -8.68
C GLY A 26 -2.78 -6.24 -7.17
N VAL A 27 -3.51 -5.37 -6.47
CA VAL A 27 -3.43 -5.25 -5.01
C VAL A 27 -4.03 -6.49 -4.34
N ARG A 28 -3.27 -7.06 -3.39
CA ARG A 28 -3.69 -8.15 -2.49
C ARG A 28 -3.94 -7.64 -1.08
N ALA A 29 -3.13 -6.65 -0.67
CA ALA A 29 -3.23 -6.06 0.66
C ALA A 29 -3.19 -4.53 0.57
N ILE A 30 -4.09 -3.88 1.28
CA ILE A 30 -4.06 -2.43 1.48
C ILE A 30 -3.88 -2.14 2.97
N PHE A 31 -2.89 -1.32 3.28
CA PHE A 31 -2.61 -0.82 4.63
C PHE A 31 -3.03 0.64 4.69
N ILE A 32 -3.93 0.95 5.60
CA ILE A 32 -4.52 2.28 5.77
C ILE A 32 -4.05 2.84 7.10
N TYR A 33 -3.35 3.97 7.04
CA TYR A 33 -2.81 4.67 8.20
C TYR A 33 -3.59 5.95 8.49
N PRO A 34 -3.58 6.44 9.73
CA PRO A 34 -3.96 7.83 10.00
C PRO A 34 -3.08 8.81 9.24
N MET A 35 -3.61 9.99 8.92
CA MET A 35 -3.01 10.96 7.98
C MET A 35 -1.52 11.28 8.25
N ASN A 36 -1.10 11.27 9.53
CA ASN A 36 0.25 11.62 9.94
C ASN A 36 1.09 10.42 10.43
N ALA A 37 0.53 9.21 10.38
CA ALA A 37 1.18 8.03 10.95
C ALA A 37 2.14 7.31 10.00
N LEU A 38 2.03 7.53 8.68
CA LEU A 38 2.98 6.99 7.71
C LEU A 38 4.19 7.93 7.59
N ALA A 39 4.92 8.07 8.70
CA ALA A 39 6.14 8.87 8.74
C ALA A 39 7.28 8.19 7.94
N ASN A 40 8.25 8.99 7.50
CA ASN A 40 9.39 8.51 6.73
C ASN A 40 10.10 7.31 7.39
N ASP A 41 10.20 7.28 8.72
CA ASP A 41 10.84 6.18 9.45
C ASP A 41 10.07 4.86 9.37
N GLN A 42 8.73 4.91 9.27
CA GLN A 42 7.92 3.71 9.06
C GLN A 42 8.09 3.17 7.65
N ILE A 43 8.13 4.06 6.65
CA ILE A 43 8.39 3.69 5.25
C ILE A 43 9.78 3.05 5.13
N LYS A 44 10.79 3.57 5.82
CA LYS A 44 12.13 2.97 5.86
C LYS A 44 12.10 1.54 6.41
N GLY A 45 11.45 1.32 7.54
CA GLY A 45 11.31 -0.02 8.12
C GLY A 45 10.57 -1.01 7.21
N LEU A 46 9.56 -0.54 6.46
CA LEU A 46 8.87 -1.35 5.45
C LEU A 46 9.81 -1.71 4.29
N ARG A 47 10.61 -0.76 3.81
CA ARG A 47 11.59 -0.98 2.73
C ARG A 47 12.66 -1.97 3.14
N GLU A 48 13.19 -1.89 4.37
CA GLU A 48 14.15 -2.85 4.91
C GLU A 48 13.62 -4.29 4.89
N ILE A 49 12.34 -4.49 5.24
CA ILE A 49 11.71 -5.81 5.21
C ILE A 49 11.47 -6.26 3.78
N LEU A 50 10.86 -5.40 2.95
CA LEU A 50 10.43 -5.78 1.61
C LEU A 50 11.58 -5.90 0.61
N MET A 51 12.75 -5.34 0.91
CA MET A 51 13.99 -5.56 0.16
C MET A 51 14.36 -7.04 0.08
N ALA A 52 14.05 -7.83 1.11
CA ALA A 52 14.29 -9.27 1.14
C ALA A 52 13.34 -10.08 0.22
N TYR A 53 12.29 -9.44 -0.31
CA TYR A 53 11.23 -10.10 -1.09
C TYR A 53 11.04 -9.43 -2.46
N PRO A 54 12.01 -9.53 -3.40
CA PRO A 54 12.01 -8.77 -4.66
C PRO A 54 10.84 -9.08 -5.59
N ASP A 55 10.17 -10.21 -5.44
CA ASP A 55 8.99 -10.58 -6.23
C ASP A 55 7.69 -9.94 -5.70
N ILE A 56 7.70 -9.47 -4.45
CA ILE A 56 6.55 -8.82 -3.84
C ILE A 56 6.65 -7.31 -4.07
N ARG A 57 5.82 -6.79 -4.99
CA ARG A 57 5.79 -5.36 -5.27
C ARG A 57 4.97 -4.62 -4.24
N PHE A 58 5.44 -3.43 -3.89
CA PHE A 58 4.77 -2.54 -2.96
C PHE A 58 4.86 -1.08 -3.42
N GLY A 59 3.98 -0.25 -2.89
CA GLY A 59 3.99 1.18 -3.16
C GLY A 59 3.28 1.97 -2.08
N VAL A 60 3.69 3.22 -1.92
CA VAL A 60 3.05 4.19 -1.02
C VAL A 60 2.29 5.20 -1.86
N TYR A 61 0.97 5.25 -1.69
CA TYR A 61 0.10 6.19 -2.39
C TYR A 61 -0.48 7.18 -1.39
N ASN A 62 0.12 8.35 -1.29
CA ASN A 62 -0.30 9.43 -0.39
C ASN A 62 -0.22 10.80 -1.08
N GLY A 63 -0.43 11.88 -0.32
CA GLY A 63 -0.40 13.24 -0.85
C GLY A 63 0.94 13.66 -1.45
N GLY A 64 2.04 13.12 -0.93
CA GLY A 64 3.41 13.38 -1.40
C GLY A 64 3.87 12.48 -2.54
N THR A 65 3.05 11.51 -2.98
CA THR A 65 3.41 10.62 -4.08
C THR A 65 3.33 11.37 -5.41
N GLU A 66 4.46 11.47 -6.10
CA GLU A 66 4.57 12.13 -7.39
C GLU A 66 3.78 11.40 -8.49
N ASN A 67 3.34 12.16 -9.50
CA ASN A 67 2.59 11.60 -10.62
C ASN A 67 3.51 10.82 -11.57
N ARG A 68 4.61 11.46 -12.01
CA ARG A 68 5.53 10.93 -13.02
C ARG A 68 6.65 10.13 -12.38
N GLU A 69 7.03 9.02 -13.00
CA GLU A 69 8.10 8.14 -12.49
C GLU A 69 9.45 8.86 -12.36
N MET A 70 9.84 9.67 -13.35
CA MET A 70 11.12 10.39 -13.31
C MET A 70 11.22 11.38 -12.15
N ASP A 71 10.14 12.10 -11.86
CA ASP A 71 10.09 13.08 -10.77
C ASP A 71 10.08 12.37 -9.42
N ALA A 72 9.33 11.28 -9.32
CA ALA A 72 9.32 10.42 -8.14
C ALA A 72 10.70 9.85 -7.82
N ILE A 73 11.43 9.33 -8.80
CA ILE A 73 12.77 8.78 -8.60
C ILE A 73 13.75 9.85 -8.09
N LYS A 74 13.74 11.04 -8.70
CA LYS A 74 14.62 12.15 -8.26
C LYS A 74 14.33 12.57 -6.82
N LEU A 75 13.05 12.72 -6.47
CA LEU A 75 12.63 13.06 -5.11
C LEU A 75 13.07 11.97 -4.12
N TYR A 76 12.92 10.72 -4.53
CA TYR A 76 13.27 9.55 -3.73
C TYR A 76 14.77 9.49 -3.44
N GLU A 77 15.60 9.63 -4.46
CA GLU A 77 17.07 9.63 -4.32
C GLU A 77 17.55 10.79 -3.44
N ALA A 78 16.93 11.97 -3.55
CA ALA A 78 17.23 13.10 -2.69
C ALA A 78 16.84 12.84 -1.22
N MET A 79 15.66 12.24 -0.99
CA MET A 79 15.13 11.94 0.35
C MET A 79 15.96 10.88 1.08
N TYR A 80 16.45 9.87 0.36
CA TYR A 80 17.16 8.73 0.93
C TYR A 80 18.68 8.75 0.69
N ALA A 81 19.24 9.87 0.22
CA ALA A 81 20.68 10.01 -0.08
C ALA A 81 21.61 9.62 1.09
N ASN A 82 21.17 9.88 2.32
CA ASN A 82 21.94 9.64 3.54
C ASN A 82 21.57 8.33 4.26
N GLU A 83 20.85 7.42 3.60
CA GLU A 83 20.51 6.14 4.22
C GLU A 83 21.76 5.31 4.55
N LYS A 84 21.68 4.60 5.69
CA LYS A 84 22.78 3.77 6.20
C LYS A 84 23.14 2.65 5.19
N TYR A 85 22.13 2.01 4.62
CA TYR A 85 22.29 0.92 3.68
C TYR A 85 22.28 1.46 2.25
N PRO A 86 23.35 1.28 1.47
CA PRO A 86 23.45 1.80 0.09
C PRO A 86 22.28 1.38 -0.80
N GLU A 87 21.76 0.17 -0.61
CA GLU A 87 20.63 -0.38 -1.36
C GLU A 87 19.34 0.42 -1.14
N LEU A 88 19.17 1.01 0.05
CA LEU A 88 18.02 1.82 0.41
C LEU A 88 18.13 3.29 -0.03
N ARG A 89 19.27 3.71 -0.56
CA ARG A 89 19.46 5.08 -1.10
C ARG A 89 18.75 5.30 -2.42
N LYS A 90 18.38 4.23 -3.10
CA LYS A 90 17.67 4.24 -4.38
C LYS A 90 16.33 3.53 -4.23
N ARG A 91 15.48 3.72 -5.22
CA ARG A 91 14.26 2.92 -5.37
C ARG A 91 14.61 1.43 -5.43
N LEU A 92 13.90 0.61 -4.67
CA LEU A 92 14.03 -0.84 -4.75
C LEU A 92 13.41 -1.35 -6.06
N PRO A 93 13.90 -2.47 -6.63
CA PRO A 93 13.35 -3.03 -7.87
C PRO A 93 11.85 -3.38 -7.80
N ASN A 94 11.38 -3.74 -6.62
CA ASN A 94 9.99 -4.12 -6.33
C ASN A 94 9.15 -2.96 -5.74
N GLU A 95 9.65 -1.73 -5.79
CA GLU A 95 8.98 -0.56 -5.23
C GLU A 95 8.40 0.33 -6.32
N GLU A 96 7.10 0.57 -6.30
CA GLU A 96 6.41 1.50 -7.19
C GLU A 96 6.31 2.87 -6.48
N VAL A 97 6.99 3.89 -7.03
CA VAL A 97 7.15 5.19 -6.37
C VAL A 97 6.31 6.30 -6.97
N SER A 98 5.67 6.09 -8.12
CA SER A 98 4.83 7.09 -8.78
C SER A 98 3.39 6.61 -8.94
N ARG A 99 2.45 7.58 -9.00
CA ARG A 99 1.03 7.28 -9.24
C ARG A 99 0.79 6.65 -10.60
N GLU A 100 1.52 7.11 -11.61
CA GLU A 100 1.45 6.58 -12.98
C GLU A 100 1.77 5.08 -12.99
N ARG A 101 2.90 4.69 -12.41
CA ARG A 101 3.30 3.28 -12.33
C ARG A 101 2.34 2.42 -11.53
N MET A 102 1.87 2.93 -10.38
CA MET A 102 0.90 2.19 -9.57
C MET A 102 -0.46 2.00 -10.25
N LYS A 103 -0.83 2.89 -11.18
CA LYS A 103 -2.05 2.74 -12.01
C LYS A 103 -1.86 1.76 -13.16
N GLU A 104 -0.71 1.81 -13.82
CA GLU A 104 -0.37 0.89 -14.91
C GLU A 104 -0.15 -0.53 -14.39
N ARG A 105 0.54 -0.63 -13.29
CA ARG A 105 0.94 -1.89 -12.68
C ARG A 105 0.71 -1.85 -11.15
N PRO A 106 -0.53 -2.08 -10.69
CA PRO A 106 -0.86 -2.01 -9.28
C PRO A 106 0.03 -2.93 -8.43
N PRO A 107 0.62 -2.43 -7.32
CA PRO A 107 1.49 -3.23 -6.47
C PRO A 107 0.71 -4.29 -5.69
N HIS A 108 1.36 -5.36 -5.25
CA HIS A 108 0.72 -6.39 -4.42
C HIS A 108 0.33 -5.87 -3.04
N ILE A 109 1.17 -4.97 -2.48
CA ILE A 109 0.93 -4.30 -1.19
C ILE A 109 0.86 -2.79 -1.43
N LEU A 110 -0.27 -2.20 -1.10
CA LEU A 110 -0.50 -0.76 -1.19
C LEU A 110 -0.58 -0.15 0.20
N PHE A 111 0.29 0.82 0.47
CA PHE A 111 0.25 1.63 1.67
C PHE A 111 -0.38 3.00 1.35
N THR A 112 -1.36 3.40 2.12
CA THR A 112 -2.06 4.68 1.93
C THR A 112 -2.54 5.25 3.26
N ASN A 113 -3.10 6.46 3.25
CA ASN A 113 -3.79 7.00 4.41
C ASN A 113 -5.29 7.14 4.13
N TYR A 114 -6.05 7.39 5.20
CA TYR A 114 -7.50 7.54 5.15
C TYR A 114 -7.95 8.55 4.08
N ALA A 115 -7.42 9.77 4.12
CA ALA A 115 -7.83 10.84 3.21
C ALA A 115 -7.50 10.51 1.74
N MET A 116 -6.34 9.90 1.50
CA MET A 116 -5.96 9.51 0.15
C MET A 116 -6.81 8.35 -0.35
N LEU A 117 -7.13 7.36 0.49
CA LEU A 117 -8.04 6.28 0.11
C LEU A 117 -9.41 6.84 -0.30
N GLU A 118 -9.94 7.80 0.45
CA GLU A 118 -11.19 8.47 0.10
C GLU A 118 -11.08 9.12 -1.29
N HIS A 119 -10.02 9.89 -1.54
CA HIS A 119 -9.77 10.49 -2.85
C HIS A 119 -9.68 9.45 -3.98
N MET A 120 -8.96 8.35 -3.76
CA MET A 120 -8.82 7.28 -4.75
C MET A 120 -10.15 6.61 -5.10
N LEU A 121 -11.03 6.41 -4.12
CA LEU A 121 -12.34 5.80 -4.33
C LEU A 121 -13.31 6.70 -5.11
N PHE A 122 -13.10 8.02 -5.10
CA PHE A 122 -13.94 8.97 -5.84
C PHE A 122 -13.34 9.40 -7.19
N ARG A 123 -12.05 9.19 -7.41
CA ARG A 123 -11.37 9.65 -8.63
C ARG A 123 -11.40 8.55 -9.69
N PRO A 124 -12.08 8.77 -10.84
CA PRO A 124 -12.13 7.76 -11.91
C PRO A 124 -10.74 7.34 -12.42
N GLY A 125 -9.77 8.26 -12.41
CA GLY A 125 -8.40 7.96 -12.85
C GLY A 125 -7.62 6.99 -11.95
N ASP A 126 -8.13 6.60 -10.78
CA ASP A 126 -7.52 5.65 -9.86
C ASP A 126 -8.22 4.28 -9.88
N ASP A 127 -9.27 4.12 -10.70
CA ASP A 127 -10.07 2.89 -10.80
C ASP A 127 -9.24 1.65 -11.15
N SER A 128 -8.18 1.81 -11.96
CA SER A 128 -7.30 0.71 -12.36
C SER A 128 -6.62 0.02 -11.17
N ILE A 129 -6.39 0.75 -10.07
CA ILE A 129 -5.79 0.20 -8.85
C ILE A 129 -6.73 -0.81 -8.19
N PHE A 130 -8.04 -0.60 -8.29
CA PHE A 130 -9.06 -1.45 -7.66
C PHE A 130 -9.59 -2.52 -8.59
N SER A 131 -9.87 -2.19 -9.86
CA SER A 131 -10.55 -3.06 -10.81
C SER A 131 -9.77 -4.31 -11.21
N ASN A 132 -8.43 -4.22 -11.24
CA ASN A 132 -7.55 -5.34 -11.59
C ASN A 132 -6.95 -6.04 -10.36
N SER A 133 -7.54 -5.81 -9.18
CA SER A 133 -6.99 -6.26 -7.92
C SER A 133 -7.78 -7.43 -7.32
N ASN A 134 -7.08 -8.29 -6.62
CA ASN A 134 -7.66 -9.42 -5.88
C ASN A 134 -7.37 -9.24 -4.39
N PHE A 135 -8.08 -8.29 -3.78
CA PHE A 135 -7.89 -7.94 -2.38
C PHE A 135 -8.15 -9.12 -1.45
N LYS A 136 -7.16 -9.47 -0.66
CA LYS A 136 -7.25 -10.48 0.40
C LYS A 136 -7.24 -9.85 1.79
N PHE A 137 -6.50 -8.75 1.95
CA PHE A 137 -6.31 -8.10 3.24
C PHE A 137 -6.59 -6.60 3.15
N VAL A 138 -7.36 -6.11 4.11
CA VAL A 138 -7.54 -4.68 4.38
C VAL A 138 -7.11 -4.47 5.82
N VAL A 139 -5.99 -3.77 6.03
CA VAL A 139 -5.42 -3.51 7.36
C VAL A 139 -5.62 -2.04 7.69
N LEU A 140 -6.32 -1.78 8.79
CA LEU A 140 -6.51 -0.44 9.34
C LEU A 140 -5.59 -0.30 10.57
N ASP A 141 -4.48 0.41 10.40
CA ASP A 141 -3.52 0.61 11.50
C ASP A 141 -4.01 1.72 12.44
N GLU A 142 -3.65 1.60 13.72
CA GLU A 142 -4.05 2.54 14.77
C GLU A 142 -5.58 2.77 14.84
N ALA A 143 -6.37 1.70 14.73
CA ALA A 143 -7.84 1.76 14.66
C ALA A 143 -8.49 2.58 15.80
N HIS A 144 -7.82 2.72 16.95
CA HIS A 144 -8.29 3.52 18.08
C HIS A 144 -8.40 5.03 17.78
N VAL A 145 -7.66 5.53 16.78
CA VAL A 145 -7.73 6.94 16.34
C VAL A 145 -9.06 7.24 15.67
N TYR A 146 -9.73 6.22 15.14
CA TYR A 146 -11.01 6.33 14.43
C TYR A 146 -12.21 6.11 15.37
N ALA A 147 -12.22 6.77 16.53
CA ALA A 147 -13.34 6.71 17.48
C ALA A 147 -14.33 7.88 17.29
N GLY A 148 -15.54 7.75 17.79
CA GLY A 148 -16.56 8.80 17.73
C GLY A 148 -17.04 9.10 16.31
N ALA A 149 -17.15 10.39 15.96
CA ALA A 149 -17.61 10.83 14.64
C ALA A 149 -16.71 10.31 13.50
N THR A 150 -15.39 10.34 13.69
CA THR A 150 -14.42 9.79 12.74
C THR A 150 -14.61 8.30 12.53
N GLY A 151 -15.07 7.56 13.55
CA GLY A 151 -15.39 6.13 13.42
C GLY A 151 -16.53 5.87 12.44
N ILE A 152 -17.55 6.72 12.43
CA ILE A 152 -18.67 6.63 11.48
C ILE A 152 -18.19 6.88 10.05
N GLU A 153 -17.38 7.91 9.83
CA GLU A 153 -16.80 8.21 8.51
C GLU A 153 -15.92 7.06 8.03
N THR A 154 -15.11 6.49 8.93
CA THR A 154 -14.27 5.32 8.63
C THR A 154 -15.11 4.11 8.23
N ALA A 155 -16.22 3.84 8.94
CA ALA A 155 -17.13 2.76 8.60
C ALA A 155 -17.74 2.93 7.20
N PHE A 156 -18.12 4.15 6.83
CA PHE A 156 -18.61 4.47 5.49
C PHE A 156 -17.52 4.27 4.43
N LEU A 157 -16.29 4.72 4.69
CA LEU A 157 -15.17 4.54 3.78
C LEU A 157 -14.86 3.06 3.56
N MET A 158 -14.85 2.26 4.64
CA MET A 158 -14.67 0.81 4.56
C MET A 158 -15.81 0.13 3.80
N GLY A 159 -17.05 0.58 3.98
CA GLY A 159 -18.20 0.12 3.19
C GLY A 159 -18.04 0.39 1.70
N ARG A 160 -17.57 1.57 1.32
CA ARG A 160 -17.27 1.94 -0.09
C ARG A 160 -16.12 1.12 -0.65
N LEU A 161 -15.02 0.98 0.11
CA LEU A 161 -13.90 0.13 -0.29
C LEU A 161 -14.38 -1.30 -0.52
N LYS A 162 -15.17 -1.85 0.41
CA LYS A 162 -15.76 -3.17 0.26
C LYS A 162 -16.60 -3.28 -1.02
N GLY A 163 -17.41 -2.29 -1.33
CA GLY A 163 -18.20 -2.26 -2.57
C GLY A 163 -17.36 -2.25 -3.85
N ARG A 164 -16.16 -1.64 -3.81
CA ARG A 164 -15.22 -1.61 -4.94
C ARG A 164 -14.42 -2.90 -5.11
N ILE A 165 -14.12 -3.60 -4.01
CA ILE A 165 -13.25 -4.79 -4.00
C ILE A 165 -14.02 -6.11 -3.94
N THR A 166 -15.35 -6.08 -3.89
CA THR A 166 -16.19 -7.29 -3.90
C THR A 166 -16.21 -7.93 -5.29
N GLY A 167 -15.11 -8.67 -5.58
CA GLY A 167 -15.17 -9.83 -6.43
C GLY A 167 -15.55 -11.06 -5.58
N GLU A 168 -15.75 -12.20 -6.19
CA GLU A 168 -16.29 -13.46 -5.58
C GLU A 168 -15.48 -14.02 -4.37
N LYS A 169 -14.37 -13.41 -3.97
CA LYS A 169 -13.51 -13.86 -2.86
C LYS A 169 -13.67 -12.97 -1.63
N LYS A 170 -13.86 -13.61 -0.47
CA LYS A 170 -13.94 -12.92 0.83
C LYS A 170 -12.59 -12.27 1.17
N SER A 171 -12.56 -10.94 1.25
CA SER A 171 -11.43 -10.19 1.81
C SER A 171 -11.45 -10.27 3.34
N GLN A 172 -10.28 -10.39 3.96
CA GLN A 172 -10.13 -10.34 5.42
C GLN A 172 -9.86 -8.90 5.85
N PHE A 173 -10.72 -8.35 6.72
CA PHE A 173 -10.49 -7.07 7.38
C PHE A 173 -9.77 -7.28 8.70
N ILE A 174 -8.70 -6.52 8.94
CA ILE A 174 -7.89 -6.54 10.16
C ILE A 174 -7.87 -5.10 10.72
N LEU A 175 -8.27 -4.96 11.97
CA LEU A 175 -8.36 -3.69 12.70
C LEU A 175 -7.33 -3.62 13.82
#